data_3580f0e09654424d3edc1fc1611dcb71
#
_entry.id   3580f0e09654424d3edc1fc1611dcb71
#
_cell.length_a   1.000
_cell.length_b   1.000
_cell.length_c   1.000
_cell.angle_alpha   90.00
_cell.angle_beta   90.00
_cell.angle_gamma   90.00
#
_symmetry.space_group_name_H-M   'P 1'
#
loop_
_entity.id
_entity.type
_entity.pdbx_description
1 polymer ?
#
loop_
_entity_poly.entity_id
_entity_poly.type
_entity_poly.pdbx_seq_one_letter_code
_entity_poly.pdbx_strand_id
1 'polypeptide(L)'
;MLRDVSKNILETSTLGQKVDFPIGLSPVALHKLAHPEGELGTVAGISSFRTIMILSSFASTLLEEVAVAAQNSSLHLWMQTYIFDNRTWTTTLVRRAEMSGFKGIVLTADSPIDATVTCNVRMSLENEDQVLTANIDQHKVKFSASATFKDISWLKSITKLPIIVKGLLSGEDAKLAILAGASAILVSNHGGRQMDGDPATHSGEKFSRE
;
A
#
# COMPACT_ATOMS: atom_id res chain seq x y z
N MET A 1 2.52 10.43 -35.39
CA MET A 1 2.28 9.00 -35.70
C MET A 1 0.77 8.81 -35.73
N LEU A 2 0.20 8.53 -36.89
CA LEU A 2 -1.24 8.31 -37.05
C LEU A 2 -1.55 6.84 -36.72
N ARG A 3 -2.35 6.60 -35.66
CA ARG A 3 -2.86 5.30 -35.27
C ARG A 3 -4.36 5.40 -35.07
N ASP A 4 -5.09 4.37 -35.43
CA ASP A 4 -6.52 4.27 -35.10
C ASP A 4 -6.69 4.11 -33.59
N VAL A 5 -7.33 5.08 -32.97
CA VAL A 5 -7.66 5.12 -31.53
C VAL A 5 -9.18 5.15 -31.30
N SER A 6 -9.97 4.73 -32.29
CA SER A 6 -11.43 4.72 -32.21
C SER A 6 -11.98 3.73 -31.18
N LYS A 7 -11.19 2.72 -30.77
CA LYS A 7 -11.52 1.75 -29.74
C LYS A 7 -10.55 1.85 -28.56
N ASN A 8 -11.01 2.38 -27.45
CA ASN A 8 -10.27 2.40 -26.20
C ASN A 8 -10.77 1.28 -25.30
N ILE A 9 -9.90 0.31 -25.00
CA ILE A 9 -10.15 -0.74 -24.03
C ILE A 9 -9.31 -0.39 -22.81
N LEU A 10 -9.95 0.03 -21.72
CA LEU A 10 -9.30 0.39 -20.46
C LEU A 10 -9.31 -0.78 -19.47
N GLU A 11 -10.23 -1.75 -19.65
CA GLU A 11 -10.30 -2.94 -18.80
C GLU A 11 -8.99 -3.73 -18.87
N THR A 12 -8.49 -4.11 -17.72
CA THR A 12 -7.29 -4.94 -17.58
C THR A 12 -7.39 -5.83 -16.34
N SER A 13 -6.30 -6.51 -16.00
CA SER A 13 -6.24 -7.30 -14.78
C SER A 13 -4.91 -7.09 -14.04
N THR A 14 -4.97 -7.09 -12.71
CA THR A 14 -3.80 -7.01 -11.83
C THR A 14 -3.86 -8.17 -10.85
N LEU A 15 -2.85 -9.03 -10.84
CA LEU A 15 -2.79 -10.24 -10.01
C LEU A 15 -4.06 -11.10 -10.11
N GLY A 16 -4.60 -11.26 -11.32
CA GLY A 16 -5.81 -12.03 -11.60
C GLY A 16 -7.12 -11.32 -11.25
N GLN A 17 -7.07 -10.10 -10.71
CA GLN A 17 -8.24 -9.28 -10.41
C GLN A 17 -8.54 -8.36 -11.59
N LYS A 18 -9.73 -8.47 -12.16
CA LYS A 18 -10.17 -7.59 -13.24
C LYS A 18 -10.42 -6.18 -12.71
N VAL A 19 -10.00 -5.17 -13.47
CA VAL A 19 -10.25 -3.74 -13.17
C VAL A 19 -10.79 -3.06 -14.42
N ASP A 20 -11.70 -2.09 -14.24
CA ASP A 20 -12.35 -1.38 -15.36
C ASP A 20 -11.38 -0.44 -16.09
N PHE A 21 -10.34 0.02 -15.36
CA PHE A 21 -9.28 0.87 -15.88
C PHE A 21 -8.01 0.72 -15.02
N PRO A 22 -6.82 1.02 -15.57
CA PRO A 22 -5.54 0.78 -14.88
C PRO A 22 -5.19 1.91 -13.89
N ILE A 23 -6.13 2.31 -13.03
CA ILE A 23 -5.93 3.29 -11.98
C ILE A 23 -6.47 2.70 -10.67
N GLY A 24 -5.68 2.77 -9.61
CA GLY A 24 -6.06 2.37 -8.26
C GLY A 24 -5.67 3.44 -7.25
N LEU A 25 -6.08 3.27 -6.00
CA LEU A 25 -5.74 4.18 -4.91
C LEU A 25 -4.57 3.63 -4.09
N SER A 26 -3.50 4.41 -4.01
CA SER A 26 -2.34 4.15 -3.15
C SER A 26 -2.69 4.33 -1.67
N PRO A 27 -1.94 3.68 -0.75
CA PRO A 27 -2.21 3.80 0.67
C PRO A 27 -1.87 5.20 1.18
N VAL A 28 -2.84 5.82 1.84
CA VAL A 28 -2.70 7.08 2.56
C VAL A 28 -3.18 6.85 3.99
N ALA A 29 -2.44 7.36 4.97
CA ALA A 29 -2.79 7.26 6.38
C ALA A 29 -3.81 8.34 6.77
N LEU A 30 -4.56 8.10 7.86
CA LEU A 30 -5.30 9.10 8.61
C LEU A 30 -6.26 9.96 7.73
N HIS A 31 -7.08 9.35 6.90
CA HIS A 31 -8.02 10.07 6.04
C HIS A 31 -8.96 11.00 6.83
N LYS A 32 -9.26 10.70 8.10
CA LYS A 32 -10.09 11.57 8.95
C LYS A 32 -9.46 12.92 9.26
N LEU A 33 -8.16 13.12 9.02
CA LEU A 33 -7.56 14.45 9.05
C LEU A 33 -8.04 15.33 7.90
N ALA A 34 -8.37 14.73 6.76
CA ALA A 34 -8.85 15.46 5.58
C ALA A 34 -10.38 15.58 5.55
N HIS A 35 -11.09 14.53 5.98
CA HIS A 35 -12.57 14.52 5.96
C HIS A 35 -13.12 13.59 7.05
N PRO A 36 -14.23 13.96 7.75
CA PRO A 36 -14.79 13.16 8.86
C PRO A 36 -15.16 11.72 8.49
N GLU A 37 -15.58 11.45 7.26
CA GLU A 37 -15.90 10.10 6.79
C GLU A 37 -14.65 9.23 6.58
N GLY A 38 -13.47 9.84 6.48
CA GLY A 38 -12.21 9.13 6.38
C GLY A 38 -12.18 8.12 5.23
N GLU A 39 -11.69 6.92 5.51
CA GLU A 39 -11.57 5.84 4.53
C GLU A 39 -12.93 5.32 4.01
N LEU A 40 -14.00 5.48 4.80
CA LEU A 40 -15.36 5.09 4.35
C LEU A 40 -15.85 6.03 3.24
N GLY A 41 -15.59 7.33 3.35
CA GLY A 41 -15.86 8.30 2.29
C GLY A 41 -15.08 7.97 1.00
N THR A 42 -13.84 7.52 1.15
CA THR A 42 -13.03 7.06 0.02
C THR A 42 -13.64 5.84 -0.65
N VAL A 43 -14.05 4.83 0.12
CA VAL A 43 -14.76 3.65 -0.42
C VAL A 43 -16.03 4.06 -1.15
N ALA A 44 -16.86 4.92 -0.54
CA ALA A 44 -18.10 5.40 -1.16
C ALA A 44 -17.85 6.08 -2.51
N GLY A 45 -16.80 6.92 -2.59
CA GLY A 45 -16.44 7.64 -3.81
C GLY A 45 -16.00 6.77 -4.98
N ILE A 46 -15.45 5.58 -4.70
CA ILE A 46 -14.92 4.67 -5.75
C ILE A 46 -15.68 3.34 -5.88
N SER A 47 -16.69 3.11 -5.05
CA SER A 47 -17.43 1.83 -4.98
C SER A 47 -18.16 1.46 -6.28
N SER A 48 -18.46 2.45 -7.13
CA SER A 48 -19.07 2.23 -8.45
C SER A 48 -18.11 1.67 -9.49
N PHE A 49 -16.80 1.68 -9.22
CA PHE A 49 -15.78 1.20 -10.13
C PHE A 49 -15.16 -0.09 -9.63
N ARG A 50 -14.90 -1.02 -10.55
CA ARG A 50 -14.09 -2.19 -10.26
C ARG A 50 -12.61 -1.79 -10.38
N THR A 51 -12.03 -1.42 -9.24
CA THR A 51 -10.63 -1.00 -9.15
C THR A 51 -9.99 -1.47 -7.84
N ILE A 52 -8.77 -1.04 -7.56
CA ILE A 52 -8.01 -1.42 -6.37
C ILE A 52 -7.93 -0.23 -5.42
N MET A 53 -8.22 -0.47 -4.14
CA MET A 53 -7.88 0.45 -3.04
C MET A 53 -6.90 -0.25 -2.09
N ILE A 54 -5.77 0.40 -1.84
CA ILE A 54 -4.78 -0.07 -0.86
C ILE A 54 -5.03 0.68 0.44
N LEU A 55 -5.46 -0.04 1.48
CA LEU A 55 -5.69 0.52 2.81
C LEU A 55 -4.36 0.61 3.58
N SER A 56 -4.09 1.75 4.20
CA SER A 56 -2.90 1.95 5.04
C SER A 56 -3.02 1.20 6.37
N SER A 57 -1.90 0.69 6.90
CA SER A 57 -1.83 0.17 8.28
C SER A 57 -2.15 1.26 9.31
N PHE A 58 -1.90 2.52 8.98
CA PHE A 58 -2.20 3.69 9.80
C PHE A 58 -3.50 4.40 9.39
N ALA A 59 -4.45 3.67 8.80
CA ALA A 59 -5.78 4.20 8.52
C ALA A 59 -6.51 4.59 9.81
N SER A 60 -7.34 5.62 9.74
CA SER A 60 -8.19 6.10 10.83
C SER A 60 -9.50 5.31 10.99
N THR A 61 -9.73 4.33 10.11
CA THR A 61 -10.89 3.43 10.13
C THR A 61 -10.41 1.98 10.22
N LEU A 62 -11.11 1.13 10.97
CA LEU A 62 -10.78 -0.29 11.06
C LEU A 62 -10.87 -0.96 9.70
N LEU A 63 -9.92 -1.86 9.42
CA LEU A 63 -9.90 -2.58 8.14
C LEU A 63 -11.18 -3.43 7.94
N GLU A 64 -11.77 -3.93 9.01
CA GLU A 64 -13.03 -4.65 8.99
C GLU A 64 -14.20 -3.75 8.56
N GLU A 65 -14.26 -2.53 9.06
CA GLU A 65 -15.29 -1.54 8.68
C GLU A 65 -15.16 -1.16 7.20
N VAL A 66 -13.93 -0.96 6.72
CA VAL A 66 -13.63 -0.70 5.31
C VAL A 66 -14.06 -1.89 4.45
N ALA A 67 -13.79 -3.12 4.89
CA ALA A 67 -14.20 -4.33 4.19
C ALA A 67 -15.72 -4.45 4.10
N VAL A 68 -16.43 -4.17 5.19
CA VAL A 68 -17.92 -4.17 5.21
C VAL A 68 -18.46 -3.10 4.27
N ALA A 69 -17.92 -1.88 4.28
CA ALA A 69 -18.35 -0.81 3.38
C ALA A 69 -18.15 -1.16 1.89
N ALA A 70 -17.10 -1.93 1.58
CA ALA A 70 -16.80 -2.37 0.21
C ALA A 70 -17.54 -3.66 -0.21
N GLN A 71 -18.24 -4.34 0.71
CA GLN A 71 -18.79 -5.70 0.50
C GLN A 71 -19.73 -5.82 -0.72
N ASN A 72 -20.54 -4.80 -0.97
CA ASN A 72 -21.51 -4.78 -2.07
C ASN A 72 -20.98 -4.06 -3.32
N SER A 73 -19.68 -3.80 -3.38
CA SER A 73 -19.01 -3.16 -4.52
C SER A 73 -18.14 -4.15 -5.28
N SER A 74 -17.66 -3.75 -6.44
CA SER A 74 -16.65 -4.50 -7.20
C SER A 74 -15.21 -4.09 -6.83
N LEU A 75 -15.04 -3.33 -5.76
CA LEU A 75 -13.75 -2.83 -5.30
C LEU A 75 -12.87 -3.96 -4.77
N HIS A 76 -11.62 -3.99 -5.17
CA HIS A 76 -10.62 -4.91 -4.64
C HIS A 76 -9.81 -4.20 -3.55
N LEU A 77 -9.87 -4.72 -2.32
CA LEU A 77 -9.10 -4.20 -1.19
C LEU A 77 -7.77 -4.93 -1.05
N TRP A 78 -6.67 -4.17 -0.95
CA TRP A 78 -5.35 -4.64 -0.57
C TRP A 78 -4.93 -3.96 0.73
N MET A 79 -4.20 -4.67 1.59
CA MET A 79 -3.73 -4.16 2.88
C MET A 79 -2.27 -3.81 2.81
N GLN A 80 -1.93 -2.55 3.08
CA GLN A 80 -0.54 -2.12 3.21
C GLN A 80 -0.04 -2.39 4.62
N THR A 81 1.21 -2.83 4.72
CA THR A 81 1.91 -3.06 5.99
C THR A 81 3.40 -2.73 5.87
N TYR A 82 4.04 -2.71 7.03
CA TYR A 82 5.50 -2.67 7.18
C TYR A 82 5.97 -3.96 7.87
N ILE A 83 7.29 -4.18 7.88
CA ILE A 83 7.89 -5.10 8.82
C ILE A 83 8.15 -4.31 10.12
N PHE A 84 7.38 -4.59 11.15
CA PHE A 84 7.58 -3.99 12.47
C PHE A 84 8.61 -4.78 13.27
N ASP A 85 9.29 -4.13 14.24
CA ASP A 85 10.26 -4.77 15.14
C ASP A 85 9.63 -5.97 15.85
N ASN A 86 8.45 -5.77 16.42
CA ASN A 86 7.64 -6.88 16.90
C ASN A 86 6.77 -7.41 15.75
N ARG A 87 7.19 -8.52 15.17
CA ARG A 87 6.52 -9.17 14.03
C ARG A 87 5.07 -9.60 14.32
N THR A 88 4.68 -9.65 15.58
CA THR A 88 3.28 -9.95 15.95
C THR A 88 2.32 -8.90 15.37
N TRP A 89 2.72 -7.63 15.31
CA TRP A 89 1.92 -6.58 14.69
C TRP A 89 1.66 -6.85 13.21
N THR A 90 2.73 -7.12 12.45
CA THR A 90 2.61 -7.46 11.03
C THR A 90 1.75 -8.71 10.84
N THR A 91 2.00 -9.78 11.62
CA THR A 91 1.25 -11.03 11.51
C THR A 91 -0.24 -10.84 11.81
N THR A 92 -0.56 -10.10 12.88
CA THR A 92 -1.95 -9.84 13.27
C THR A 92 -2.69 -9.05 12.19
N LEU A 93 -2.06 -7.99 11.66
CA LEU A 93 -2.65 -7.17 10.61
C LEU A 93 -2.92 -7.98 9.34
N VAL A 94 -1.93 -8.79 8.91
CA VAL A 94 -2.05 -9.64 7.72
C VAL A 94 -3.19 -10.66 7.88
N ARG A 95 -3.30 -11.31 9.04
CA ARG A 95 -4.39 -12.27 9.32
C ARG A 95 -5.75 -11.61 9.35
N ARG A 96 -5.88 -10.45 10.00
CA ARG A 96 -7.13 -9.68 10.00
C ARG A 96 -7.55 -9.31 8.58
N ALA A 97 -6.62 -8.83 7.75
CA ALA A 97 -6.89 -8.50 6.36
C ALA A 97 -7.34 -9.73 5.55
N GLU A 98 -6.67 -10.87 5.72
CA GLU A 98 -7.03 -12.12 5.04
C GLU A 98 -8.44 -12.59 5.45
N MET A 99 -8.76 -12.55 6.75
CA MET A 99 -10.08 -12.90 7.28
C MET A 99 -11.19 -11.95 6.81
N SER A 100 -10.86 -10.67 6.62
CA SER A 100 -11.79 -9.64 6.13
C SER A 100 -11.93 -9.63 4.60
N GLY A 101 -11.29 -10.56 3.88
CA GLY A 101 -11.46 -10.74 2.45
C GLY A 101 -10.60 -9.82 1.56
N PHE A 102 -9.59 -9.17 2.11
CA PHE A 102 -8.59 -8.46 1.32
C PHE A 102 -7.92 -9.41 0.32
N LYS A 103 -7.46 -8.88 -0.82
CA LYS A 103 -6.98 -9.65 -1.96
C LYS A 103 -5.48 -9.56 -2.21
N GLY A 104 -4.76 -8.79 -1.40
CA GLY A 104 -3.31 -8.65 -1.50
C GLY A 104 -2.72 -7.94 -0.28
N ILE A 105 -1.44 -8.18 -0.04
CA ILE A 105 -0.64 -7.51 1.00
C ILE A 105 0.42 -6.66 0.31
N VAL A 106 0.45 -5.38 0.62
CA VAL A 106 1.42 -4.42 0.08
C VAL A 106 2.46 -4.14 1.16
N LEU A 107 3.63 -4.73 1.01
CA LEU A 107 4.77 -4.47 1.89
C LEU A 107 5.47 -3.18 1.46
N THR A 108 5.52 -2.19 2.33
CA THR A 108 6.27 -0.94 2.11
C THR A 108 7.73 -1.13 2.51
N ALA A 109 8.65 -0.93 1.57
CA ALA A 109 10.09 -1.16 1.70
C ALA A 109 10.92 0.13 1.74
N ASP A 110 10.33 1.27 1.43
CA ASP A 110 10.99 2.58 1.31
C ASP A 110 10.99 3.41 2.62
N SER A 111 10.68 2.78 3.76
CA SER A 111 10.69 3.44 5.07
C SER A 111 11.57 2.65 6.05
N PRO A 112 12.89 2.65 5.86
CA PRO A 112 13.82 1.85 6.69
C PRO A 112 14.00 2.42 8.10
N ILE A 113 13.71 3.69 8.30
CA ILE A 113 13.84 4.41 9.57
C ILE A 113 12.57 5.22 9.80
N ASP A 114 12.24 5.47 11.05
CA ASP A 114 11.09 6.30 11.41
C ASP A 114 11.24 7.70 10.78
N ALA A 115 10.45 7.97 9.74
CA ALA A 115 10.57 9.18 8.92
C ALA A 115 10.28 10.48 9.68
N THR A 116 9.81 10.40 10.92
CA THR A 116 9.67 11.55 11.81
C THR A 116 11.00 12.29 12.04
N VAL A 117 12.13 11.61 11.78
CA VAL A 117 13.46 12.19 11.95
C VAL A 117 13.93 12.98 10.72
N THR A 118 13.48 12.63 9.51
CA THR A 118 13.99 13.21 8.26
C THR A 118 13.07 14.25 7.63
N CYS A 119 11.77 14.11 7.76
CA CYS A 119 10.81 15.15 7.37
C CYS A 119 10.55 16.09 8.55
N ASN A 120 11.40 17.09 8.74
CA ASN A 120 11.13 18.27 9.55
C ASN A 120 10.01 19.15 8.96
N VAL A 121 9.07 18.59 8.27
CA VAL A 121 7.76 19.21 8.11
C VAL A 121 7.06 18.99 9.45
N ARG A 122 7.38 19.86 10.41
CA ARG A 122 6.45 20.19 11.48
C ARG A 122 5.17 20.72 10.83
N MET A 123 4.35 19.83 10.35
CA MET A 123 2.94 20.08 10.37
C MET A 123 2.58 20.02 11.85
N SER A 124 2.64 21.18 12.50
CA SER A 124 1.93 21.41 13.75
C SER A 124 0.44 21.28 13.41
N LEU A 125 -0.02 20.06 13.24
CA LEU A 125 -1.44 19.75 13.26
C LEU A 125 -1.78 19.78 14.75
N GLU A 126 -2.27 20.91 15.22
CA GLU A 126 -2.80 21.10 16.58
C GLU A 126 -3.87 20.04 16.94
N ASN A 127 -4.20 19.15 16.01
CA ASN A 127 -5.22 18.10 16.12
C ASN A 127 -4.71 16.68 15.84
N GLU A 128 -3.41 16.43 15.67
CA GLU A 128 -2.89 15.05 15.46
C GLU A 128 -3.25 14.11 16.61
N ASP A 129 -3.31 14.63 17.84
CA ASP A 129 -3.70 13.85 19.01
C ASP A 129 -5.16 13.40 19.01
N GLN A 130 -6.01 13.94 18.14
CA GLN A 130 -7.44 13.61 18.08
C GLN A 130 -7.77 12.56 17.01
N VAL A 131 -6.92 12.35 16.01
CA VAL A 131 -7.14 11.35 14.96
C VAL A 131 -6.22 10.16 15.20
N LEU A 132 -6.76 9.14 15.87
CA LEU A 132 -6.04 7.91 16.16
C LEU A 132 -6.05 6.97 14.96
N THR A 133 -4.96 6.23 14.79
CA THR A 133 -4.90 5.09 13.88
C THR A 133 -5.71 3.94 14.44
N ALA A 134 -6.58 3.34 13.60
CA ALA A 134 -7.52 2.33 14.06
C ALA A 134 -6.95 0.91 14.05
N ASN A 135 -6.02 0.62 13.13
CA ASN A 135 -5.55 -0.75 12.90
C ASN A 135 -4.29 -1.09 13.70
N ILE A 136 -3.38 -0.14 13.81
CA ILE A 136 -2.13 -0.25 14.58
C ILE A 136 -1.88 1.11 15.23
N ASP A 137 -1.59 1.12 16.50
CA ASP A 137 -1.21 2.33 17.22
C ASP A 137 0.21 2.76 16.77
N GLN A 138 0.27 3.83 15.98
CA GLN A 138 1.53 4.36 15.42
C GLN A 138 2.54 4.76 16.50
N HIS A 139 2.10 5.12 17.71
CA HIS A 139 2.98 5.52 18.82
C HIS A 139 3.60 4.32 19.54
N LYS A 140 3.07 3.11 19.34
CA LYS A 140 3.55 1.88 19.99
C LYS A 140 4.39 0.99 19.09
N VAL A 141 4.42 1.25 17.79
CA VAL A 141 5.15 0.42 16.83
C VAL A 141 6.40 1.12 16.34
N LYS A 142 7.43 0.31 16.05
CA LYS A 142 8.65 0.75 15.39
C LYS A 142 8.85 -0.08 14.14
N PHE A 143 9.35 0.56 13.09
CA PHE A 143 9.75 -0.15 11.88
C PHE A 143 11.02 -0.95 12.17
N SER A 144 11.11 -2.15 11.60
CA SER A 144 12.30 -2.96 11.74
C SER A 144 13.43 -2.39 10.89
N ALA A 145 14.47 -1.87 11.55
CA ALA A 145 15.69 -1.42 10.88
C ALA A 145 16.52 -2.58 10.26
N SER A 146 16.19 -3.83 10.61
CA SER A 146 16.84 -5.04 10.10
C SER A 146 16.03 -5.76 9.03
N ALA A 147 14.95 -5.16 8.51
CA ALA A 147 14.15 -5.74 7.45
C ALA A 147 14.98 -5.95 6.16
N THR A 148 14.80 -7.10 5.53
CA THR A 148 15.52 -7.51 4.33
C THR A 148 14.59 -8.23 3.35
N PHE A 149 15.05 -8.57 2.16
CA PHE A 149 14.29 -9.41 1.21
C PHE A 149 13.84 -10.76 1.78
N LYS A 150 14.52 -11.31 2.81
CA LYS A 150 14.09 -12.52 3.50
C LYS A 150 12.73 -12.37 4.20
N ASP A 151 12.36 -11.14 4.55
CA ASP A 151 11.07 -10.86 5.16
C ASP A 151 9.89 -11.00 4.19
N ILE A 152 10.14 -10.91 2.89
CA ILE A 152 9.15 -11.23 1.86
C ILE A 152 8.82 -12.73 1.92
N SER A 153 9.85 -13.58 1.98
CA SER A 153 9.67 -15.03 2.12
C SER A 153 8.97 -15.40 3.44
N TRP A 154 9.29 -14.67 4.52
CA TRP A 154 8.60 -14.83 5.80
C TRP A 154 7.12 -14.42 5.69
N LEU A 155 6.80 -13.26 5.11
CA LEU A 155 5.41 -12.85 4.89
C LEU A 155 4.65 -13.91 4.08
N LYS A 156 5.25 -14.42 3.03
CA LYS A 156 4.65 -15.50 2.21
C LYS A 156 4.36 -16.76 3.00
N SER A 157 5.11 -17.02 4.08
CA SER A 157 4.87 -18.18 4.95
C SER A 157 3.67 -18.03 5.88
N ILE A 158 3.20 -16.80 6.12
CA ILE A 158 2.10 -16.50 7.06
C ILE A 158 0.77 -16.18 6.39
N THR A 159 0.74 -15.99 5.05
CA THR A 159 -0.49 -15.74 4.28
C THR A 159 -0.44 -16.39 2.91
N LYS A 160 -1.62 -16.67 2.36
CA LYS A 160 -1.80 -17.13 0.96
C LYS A 160 -2.03 -15.97 -0.01
N LEU A 161 -2.22 -14.76 0.49
CA LEU A 161 -2.42 -13.57 -0.34
C LEU A 161 -1.14 -13.23 -1.13
N PRO A 162 -1.26 -12.69 -2.34
CA PRO A 162 -0.11 -12.18 -3.08
C PRO A 162 0.56 -11.05 -2.30
N ILE A 163 1.89 -11.06 -2.30
CA ILE A 163 2.73 -10.02 -1.69
C ILE A 163 3.18 -9.06 -2.78
N ILE A 164 2.85 -7.79 -2.64
CA ILE A 164 3.28 -6.69 -3.50
C ILE A 164 4.32 -5.89 -2.73
N VAL A 165 5.51 -5.69 -3.27
CA VAL A 165 6.53 -4.85 -2.63
C VAL A 165 6.47 -3.45 -3.21
N LYS A 166 6.19 -2.47 -2.33
CA LYS A 166 6.11 -1.04 -2.67
C LYS A 166 7.38 -0.32 -2.21
N GLY A 167 7.88 0.59 -3.05
CA GLY A 167 8.97 1.48 -2.68
C GLY A 167 10.31 1.09 -3.30
N LEU A 168 10.34 0.25 -4.31
CA LEU A 168 11.53 -0.08 -5.06
C LEU A 168 11.63 0.82 -6.30
N LEU A 169 12.83 1.36 -6.55
CA LEU A 169 13.12 2.26 -7.67
C LEU A 169 14.15 1.69 -8.65
N SER A 170 14.77 0.55 -8.33
CA SER A 170 15.74 -0.11 -9.20
C SER A 170 15.23 -1.45 -9.72
N GLY A 171 15.60 -1.80 -10.96
CA GLY A 171 15.31 -3.11 -11.55
C GLY A 171 16.01 -4.26 -10.81
N GLU A 172 17.17 -4.01 -10.22
CA GLU A 172 17.92 -5.00 -9.44
C GLU A 172 17.18 -5.38 -8.17
N ASP A 173 16.72 -4.39 -7.39
CA ASP A 173 15.92 -4.64 -6.19
C ASP A 173 14.59 -5.32 -6.52
N ALA A 174 13.97 -4.94 -7.64
CA ALA A 174 12.76 -5.60 -8.11
C ALA A 174 12.99 -7.09 -8.42
N LYS A 175 14.10 -7.43 -9.08
CA LYS A 175 14.49 -8.82 -9.34
C LYS A 175 14.71 -9.58 -8.02
N LEU A 176 15.41 -8.98 -7.05
CA LEU A 176 15.64 -9.59 -5.74
C LEU A 176 14.32 -9.82 -4.97
N ALA A 177 13.39 -8.86 -5.02
CA ALA A 177 12.09 -9.00 -4.39
C ALA A 177 11.27 -10.15 -5.01
N ILE A 178 11.26 -10.27 -6.33
CA ILE A 178 10.58 -11.37 -7.03
C ILE A 178 11.23 -12.73 -6.68
N LEU A 179 12.56 -12.82 -6.66
CA LEU A 179 13.27 -14.02 -6.23
C LEU A 179 12.96 -14.39 -4.78
N ALA A 180 12.75 -13.41 -3.90
CA ALA A 180 12.32 -13.63 -2.52
C ALA A 180 10.84 -14.04 -2.38
N GLY A 181 10.07 -14.00 -3.46
CA GLY A 181 8.69 -14.48 -3.52
C GLY A 181 7.62 -13.39 -3.64
N ALA A 182 7.98 -12.14 -3.94
CA ALA A 182 7.00 -11.11 -4.27
C ALA A 182 6.22 -11.50 -5.52
N SER A 183 4.93 -11.20 -5.52
CA SER A 183 4.02 -11.46 -6.65
C SER A 183 3.98 -10.29 -7.63
N ALA A 184 4.31 -9.09 -7.17
CA ALA A 184 4.38 -7.87 -7.97
C ALA A 184 5.20 -6.79 -7.25
N ILE A 185 5.57 -5.76 -8.02
CA ILE A 185 6.28 -4.56 -7.55
C ILE A 185 5.40 -3.35 -7.78
N LEU A 186 5.31 -2.47 -6.78
CA LEU A 186 4.70 -1.15 -6.86
C LEU A 186 5.84 -0.11 -6.79
N VAL A 187 6.25 0.39 -7.94
CA VAL A 187 7.30 1.41 -8.04
C VAL A 187 6.85 2.69 -7.34
N SER A 188 7.65 3.18 -6.40
CA SER A 188 7.28 4.34 -5.58
C SER A 188 8.50 4.95 -4.90
N ASN A 189 8.53 6.29 -4.83
CA ASN A 189 9.41 7.08 -3.97
C ASN A 189 8.64 7.65 -2.76
N HIS A 190 7.53 7.02 -2.37
CA HIS A 190 6.65 7.44 -1.27
C HIS A 190 6.06 8.85 -1.44
N GLY A 191 5.93 9.34 -2.67
CA GLY A 191 5.50 10.72 -2.93
C GLY A 191 6.58 11.76 -2.57
N GLY A 192 7.86 11.37 -2.66
CA GLY A 192 8.99 12.22 -2.33
C GLY A 192 9.17 12.49 -0.83
N ARG A 193 8.57 11.65 0.03
CA ARG A 193 8.53 11.88 1.49
C ARG A 193 9.55 11.07 2.28
N GLN A 194 10.43 10.30 1.61
CA GLN A 194 11.43 9.45 2.25
C GLN A 194 12.85 9.96 1.97
N MET A 195 13.54 9.40 0.99
CA MET A 195 14.90 9.79 0.66
C MET A 195 14.90 11.06 -0.21
N ASP A 196 15.74 12.04 0.18
CA ASP A 196 15.94 13.24 -0.64
C ASP A 196 16.74 12.89 -1.90
N GLY A 197 16.37 13.50 -3.02
CA GLY A 197 17.02 13.26 -4.32
C GLY A 197 16.57 12.02 -5.07
N ASP A 198 15.65 11.22 -4.53
CA ASP A 198 15.08 10.08 -5.24
C ASP A 198 14.35 10.52 -6.54
N PRO A 199 14.53 9.78 -7.64
CA PRO A 199 13.85 10.10 -8.90
C PRO A 199 12.33 9.95 -8.76
N ALA A 200 11.60 10.73 -9.54
CA ALA A 200 10.16 10.56 -9.64
C ALA A 200 9.81 9.14 -10.16
N THR A 201 8.75 8.55 -9.63
CA THR A 201 8.33 7.17 -9.93
C THR A 201 8.22 6.86 -11.42
N HIS A 202 7.76 7.83 -12.25
CA HIS A 202 7.60 7.65 -13.70
C HIS A 202 8.89 7.91 -14.51
N SER A 203 9.89 8.56 -13.92
CA SER A 203 11.20 8.76 -14.51
C SER A 203 12.20 7.71 -14.03
N GLY A 204 11.78 6.89 -13.06
CA GLY A 204 12.55 5.74 -12.57
C GLY A 204 12.99 4.91 -13.77
N GLU A 205 14.30 4.81 -13.93
CA GLU A 205 14.93 4.18 -15.06
C GLU A 205 14.31 2.81 -15.35
N LYS A 206 13.92 2.66 -16.62
CA LYS A 206 13.90 1.40 -17.33
C LYS A 206 14.00 0.19 -16.39
N PHE A 207 12.88 -0.18 -15.81
CA PHE A 207 12.63 -1.59 -15.57
C PHE A 207 12.76 -2.21 -16.97
N SER A 208 14.01 -2.50 -17.36
CA SER A 208 14.32 -3.03 -18.67
C SER A 208 13.50 -4.29 -18.84
N ARG A 209 12.72 -4.28 -19.92
CA ARG A 209 12.08 -5.47 -20.44
C ARG A 209 13.20 -6.38 -20.95
N GLU A 210 13.81 -7.14 -20.06
CA GLU A 210 14.63 -8.30 -20.35
C GLU A 210 14.05 -9.52 -19.65
#